data_bca75123e000b35ed1dbc400c02b5f61
#
_entry.id   bca75123e000b35ed1dbc400c02b5f61
#
_cell.length_a   1.000
_cell.length_b   1.000
_cell.length_c   1.000
_cell.angle_alpha   90.00
_cell.angle_beta   90.00
_cell.angle_gamma   90.00
#
_symmetry.space_group_name_H-M   'P 1'
#
loop_
_entity.id
_entity.type
_entity.pdbx_description
1 polymer ?
#
loop_
_entity_poly.entity_id
_entity_poly.type
_entity_poly.pdbx_seq_one_letter_code
_entity_poly.pdbx_strand_id
1 'polypeptide(L)'
;MKSLLVLAGLVLSVLITAPSSGSTSVVLQPAGDKYIYPFIDDVPSQYRRAWAGVFGAYGSIDSIPGWSFDDRDGQFFLDFATEALAAPGQGAKNYRILSLVVTVVVGNEGAFRYDPTFDSLATFTGGADSDAGRPIELYGVGYRAGWTRETFTEDSPFQTLSAGGQNLTRVRNAYALDFAPDGSGRDVSNNVEDVFEANPWAIADSPGFMDFSGNYVSSALEEGSLVPEGRVFRFQVDLSNERTIAYLQDALQAGRLHLMISSLYGTSQESQDIPKFYTKDFKDPAIPYYLGPQLEAEVLLMPSTVVTPTTGGFRIAFDTVAGQTYQIEYRDSFHSGDWHPLDNYRQGTGGTLMHDDLLPDGVSTRFYRVAVSKTSQP
;
A
#
# COMPACT_ATOMS: atom_id res chain seq x y z
N MET A 1 -36.92 -0.98 45.81
CA MET A 1 -35.74 -1.50 45.13
C MET A 1 -35.99 -1.35 43.62
N LYS A 2 -35.44 -0.28 43.00
CA LYS A 2 -35.52 -0.07 41.55
C LYS A 2 -34.28 -0.72 40.95
N SER A 3 -34.48 -1.79 40.19
CA SER A 3 -33.41 -2.43 39.42
C SER A 3 -32.91 -1.46 38.36
N LEU A 4 -31.71 -0.96 38.54
CA LEU A 4 -31.00 -0.16 37.56
C LEU A 4 -30.51 -1.09 36.46
N LEU A 5 -31.19 -1.10 35.30
CA LEU A 5 -30.72 -1.80 34.12
C LEU A 5 -29.61 -0.93 33.51
N VAL A 6 -28.35 -1.27 33.78
CA VAL A 6 -27.19 -0.62 33.17
C VAL A 6 -27.07 -1.17 31.77
N LEU A 7 -27.56 -0.44 30.76
CA LEU A 7 -27.25 -0.72 29.38
C LEU A 7 -25.81 -0.21 29.13
N ALA A 8 -24.86 -1.12 28.94
CA ALA A 8 -23.50 -0.78 28.57
C ALA A 8 -23.53 0.02 27.24
N GLY A 9 -23.09 1.26 27.31
CA GLY A 9 -23.03 2.12 26.11
C GLY A 9 -22.10 1.52 25.03
N LEU A 10 -22.64 1.41 23.84
CA LEU A 10 -21.86 1.00 22.66
C LEU A 10 -20.89 2.13 22.30
N VAL A 11 -19.59 1.86 22.36
CA VAL A 11 -18.57 2.81 21.89
C VAL A 11 -18.44 2.64 20.37
N LEU A 12 -18.89 3.62 19.61
CA LEU A 12 -18.72 3.67 18.17
C LEU A 12 -17.61 4.67 17.84
N SER A 13 -16.46 4.19 17.41
CA SER A 13 -15.38 5.04 16.91
C SER A 13 -15.73 5.47 15.49
N VAL A 14 -16.31 6.64 15.31
CA VAL A 14 -16.52 7.25 13.99
C VAL A 14 -15.69 8.51 13.92
N LEU A 15 -14.83 8.58 12.95
CA LEU A 15 -13.97 9.71 12.73
C LEU A 15 -14.52 10.60 11.61
N ILE A 16 -14.53 11.89 11.83
CA ILE A 16 -14.59 12.90 10.77
C ILE A 16 -13.48 13.89 11.08
N THR A 17 -12.39 13.84 10.33
CA THR A 17 -11.41 14.91 10.35
C THR A 17 -11.43 15.61 9.01
N ALA A 18 -11.60 16.92 9.02
CA ALA A 18 -11.19 17.75 7.91
C ALA A 18 -9.66 17.63 7.74
N PRO A 19 -9.11 17.66 6.51
CA PRO A 19 -7.68 17.64 6.32
C PRO A 19 -7.09 18.89 6.98
N SER A 20 -6.30 18.70 8.02
CA SER A 20 -5.49 19.79 8.58
C SER A 20 -4.30 19.97 7.64
N SER A 21 -4.18 21.15 7.03
CA SER A 21 -2.98 21.58 6.35
C SER A 21 -1.80 21.54 7.34
N GLY A 22 -0.94 20.53 7.22
CA GLY A 22 0.28 20.44 8.03
C GLY A 22 0.64 19.07 8.57
N SER A 23 0.06 17.95 8.08
CA SER A 23 0.57 16.63 8.46
C SER A 23 1.91 16.37 7.80
N THR A 24 2.95 16.11 8.58
CA THR A 24 4.21 15.56 8.04
C THR A 24 3.97 14.10 7.70
N SER A 25 3.89 13.81 6.41
CA SER A 25 3.97 12.44 5.93
C SER A 25 5.34 11.83 6.26
N VAL A 26 5.36 10.57 6.63
CA VAL A 26 6.60 9.83 6.84
C VAL A 26 7.00 9.18 5.52
N VAL A 27 8.24 9.41 5.10
CA VAL A 27 8.82 8.82 3.90
C VAL A 27 9.74 7.67 4.31
N LEU A 28 9.49 6.48 3.79
CA LEU A 28 10.28 5.28 4.03
C LEU A 28 11.03 4.87 2.76
N GLN A 29 12.26 4.39 2.94
CA GLN A 29 12.97 3.61 1.93
C GLN A 29 12.66 2.12 2.15
N PRO A 30 12.67 1.28 1.10
CA PRO A 30 12.41 -0.14 1.27
C PRO A 30 13.53 -0.82 2.07
N ALA A 31 13.14 -1.77 2.91
CA ALA A 31 14.05 -2.70 3.59
C ALA A 31 14.60 -3.72 2.60
N GLY A 32 13.82 -4.07 1.57
CA GLY A 32 14.19 -4.94 0.48
C GLY A 32 13.44 -4.60 -0.80
N ASP A 33 14.08 -4.84 -1.94
CA ASP A 33 13.44 -4.78 -3.25
C ASP A 33 14.13 -5.74 -4.22
N LYS A 34 13.36 -6.29 -5.15
CA LYS A 34 13.86 -7.16 -6.21
C LYS A 34 12.88 -7.32 -7.34
N TYR A 35 13.35 -7.71 -8.51
CA TYR A 35 12.44 -8.21 -9.54
C TYR A 35 12.11 -9.70 -9.30
N ILE A 36 10.91 -10.09 -9.66
CA ILE A 36 10.44 -11.49 -9.66
C ILE A 36 10.16 -11.86 -11.11
N TYR A 37 10.76 -12.98 -11.53
CA TYR A 37 10.66 -13.47 -12.88
C TYR A 37 10.64 -15.01 -12.88
N PRO A 38 9.59 -15.65 -13.44
CA PRO A 38 9.33 -17.07 -13.21
C PRO A 38 10.24 -18.02 -14.01
N PHE A 39 11.00 -17.54 -14.98
CA PHE A 39 11.74 -18.37 -15.93
C PHE A 39 13.23 -18.47 -15.65
N ILE A 40 13.74 -17.71 -14.70
CA ILE A 40 15.16 -17.74 -14.35
C ILE A 40 15.31 -18.55 -13.06
N ASP A 41 16.21 -19.53 -13.08
CA ASP A 41 16.74 -20.16 -11.88
C ASP A 41 17.30 -19.07 -10.97
N ASP A 42 17.31 -19.33 -9.68
CA ASP A 42 17.74 -18.44 -8.63
C ASP A 42 18.89 -17.55 -9.05
N VAL A 43 18.58 -16.31 -9.45
CA VAL A 43 19.57 -15.37 -9.95
C VAL A 43 20.54 -15.07 -8.81
N PRO A 44 21.85 -15.07 -9.06
CA PRO A 44 22.83 -14.75 -8.02
C PRO A 44 22.46 -13.46 -7.28
N SER A 45 22.71 -13.41 -6.00
CA SER A 45 22.34 -12.28 -5.12
C SER A 45 22.79 -10.91 -5.65
N GLN A 46 23.87 -10.85 -6.41
CA GLN A 46 24.33 -9.62 -7.07
C GLN A 46 23.33 -9.00 -8.05
N TYR A 47 22.49 -9.82 -8.71
CA TYR A 47 21.44 -9.33 -9.61
C TYR A 47 20.16 -8.96 -8.85
N ARG A 48 19.96 -9.48 -7.66
CA ARG A 48 18.85 -9.12 -6.77
C ARG A 48 19.01 -7.73 -6.20
N ARG A 49 20.25 -7.21 -6.19
CA ARG A 49 20.65 -5.90 -5.68
C ARG A 49 21.09 -4.93 -6.77
N ALA A 50 20.93 -5.31 -8.04
CA ALA A 50 21.21 -4.41 -9.14
C ALA A 50 20.08 -3.38 -9.30
N TRP A 51 20.36 -2.28 -9.97
CA TRP A 51 19.43 -1.20 -10.27
C TRP A 51 18.32 -1.60 -11.28
N ALA A 52 17.94 -2.81 -11.39
CA ALA A 52 17.03 -3.32 -12.39
C ALA A 52 15.76 -3.88 -11.71
N GLY A 53 14.77 -3.04 -11.48
CA GLY A 53 13.40 -3.49 -11.30
C GLY A 53 12.79 -3.75 -12.67
N VAL A 54 12.49 -5.01 -12.98
CA VAL A 54 11.90 -5.40 -14.26
C VAL A 54 10.41 -5.56 -14.08
N PHE A 55 9.62 -4.98 -14.97
CA PHE A 55 8.17 -5.19 -15.05
C PHE A 55 7.75 -5.40 -16.52
N GLY A 56 6.52 -5.83 -16.72
CA GLY A 56 5.93 -6.03 -18.05
C GLY A 56 5.82 -7.48 -18.45
N ALA A 57 4.95 -7.74 -19.41
CA ALA A 57 4.78 -9.03 -20.04
C ALA A 57 5.92 -9.28 -21.03
N TYR A 58 6.45 -10.48 -21.04
CA TYR A 58 7.24 -10.93 -22.18
C TYR A 58 6.26 -11.24 -23.32
N GLY A 59 6.40 -10.54 -24.42
CA GLY A 59 5.61 -10.81 -25.63
C GLY A 59 5.67 -12.30 -25.99
N SER A 60 4.62 -12.80 -26.61
CA SER A 60 4.43 -14.23 -26.89
C SER A 60 5.69 -14.90 -27.41
N ILE A 61 6.26 -15.78 -26.61
CA ILE A 61 7.30 -16.68 -27.08
C ILE A 61 6.61 -17.99 -27.48
N ASP A 62 5.76 -17.92 -28.47
CA ASP A 62 5.14 -19.09 -29.10
C ASP A 62 6.17 -20.11 -29.66
N SER A 63 7.45 -19.76 -29.63
CA SER A 63 8.53 -20.56 -30.19
C SER A 63 9.03 -21.69 -29.27
N ILE A 64 8.67 -21.67 -27.98
CA ILE A 64 9.07 -22.73 -27.05
C ILE A 64 7.84 -23.58 -26.69
N PRO A 65 7.69 -24.80 -27.18
CA PRO A 65 6.55 -25.65 -26.87
C PRO A 65 6.34 -25.85 -25.36
N GLY A 66 5.15 -25.49 -24.87
CA GLY A 66 4.78 -25.60 -23.45
C GLY A 66 5.17 -24.39 -22.59
N TRP A 67 5.68 -23.33 -23.19
CA TRP A 67 5.94 -22.06 -22.54
C TRP A 67 5.01 -21.00 -23.17
N SER A 68 4.29 -20.30 -22.36
CA SER A 68 3.49 -19.13 -22.72
C SER A 68 3.98 -17.96 -21.88
N PHE A 69 4.24 -16.82 -22.53
CA PHE A 69 4.79 -15.62 -21.89
C PHE A 69 3.87 -14.44 -22.20
N ASP A 70 2.61 -14.65 -22.04
CA ASP A 70 1.55 -13.78 -22.51
C ASP A 70 1.01 -12.84 -21.43
N ASP A 71 1.49 -12.99 -20.19
CA ASP A 71 1.01 -12.24 -19.04
C ASP A 71 2.11 -11.37 -18.40
N ARG A 72 1.96 -11.09 -17.12
CA ARG A 72 2.82 -10.18 -16.32
C ARG A 72 4.03 -10.90 -15.78
N ASP A 73 4.97 -11.29 -16.63
CA ASP A 73 6.09 -12.15 -16.23
C ASP A 73 7.10 -11.44 -15.33
N GLY A 74 7.47 -10.21 -15.63
CA GLY A 74 8.35 -9.41 -14.79
C GLY A 74 7.55 -8.60 -13.78
N GLN A 75 7.91 -8.69 -12.51
CA GLN A 75 7.28 -7.95 -11.42
C GLN A 75 8.33 -7.37 -10.49
N PHE A 76 8.09 -6.17 -9.98
CA PHE A 76 8.99 -5.49 -9.07
C PHE A 76 8.43 -5.52 -7.65
N PHE A 77 9.04 -6.33 -6.81
CA PHE A 77 8.71 -6.50 -5.40
C PHE A 77 9.33 -5.42 -4.54
N LEU A 78 8.54 -4.85 -3.63
CA LEU A 78 8.92 -3.83 -2.67
C LEU A 78 8.55 -4.27 -1.26
N ASP A 79 9.46 -4.11 -0.31
CA ASP A 79 9.33 -4.50 1.08
C ASP A 79 9.68 -3.31 1.98
N PHE A 80 8.72 -2.82 2.76
CA PHE A 80 8.88 -1.68 3.65
C PHE A 80 8.70 -2.08 5.11
N ALA A 81 9.64 -1.72 5.97
CA ALA A 81 9.46 -1.74 7.42
C ALA A 81 8.59 -0.55 7.83
N THR A 82 7.47 -0.80 8.50
CA THR A 82 6.43 0.22 8.72
C THR A 82 6.36 0.79 10.12
N GLU A 83 7.29 0.41 11.01
CA GLU A 83 7.30 0.85 12.42
C GLU A 83 7.39 2.36 12.58
N ALA A 84 8.04 3.06 11.63
CA ALA A 84 8.12 4.52 11.65
C ALA A 84 6.80 5.21 11.25
N LEU A 85 5.88 4.51 10.58
CA LEU A 85 4.54 5.02 10.26
C LEU A 85 3.62 4.91 11.47
N ALA A 86 3.61 3.74 12.10
CA ALA A 86 2.83 3.44 13.30
C ALA A 86 3.42 2.22 14.01
N ALA A 87 3.36 2.22 15.34
CA ALA A 87 3.79 1.07 16.14
C ALA A 87 2.99 -0.18 15.75
N PRO A 88 3.63 -1.33 15.46
CA PRO A 88 2.94 -2.57 15.14
C PRO A 88 2.24 -3.18 16.37
N GLY A 89 1.39 -4.18 16.16
CA GLY A 89 0.77 -4.93 17.26
C GLY A 89 -0.40 -4.24 17.94
N GLN A 90 -0.94 -3.15 17.41
CA GLN A 90 -2.00 -2.36 18.06
C GLN A 90 -3.43 -2.82 17.71
N GLY A 91 -3.57 -3.90 16.93
CA GLY A 91 -4.83 -4.36 16.36
C GLY A 91 -5.10 -3.75 14.99
N ALA A 92 -5.24 -4.59 13.96
CA ALA A 92 -5.33 -4.17 12.56
C ALA A 92 -6.36 -3.06 12.33
N LYS A 93 -7.55 -3.17 12.90
CA LYS A 93 -8.64 -2.20 12.75
C LYS A 93 -8.38 -0.82 13.39
N ASN A 94 -7.34 -0.72 14.24
CA ASN A 94 -6.98 0.55 14.86
C ASN A 94 -6.08 1.42 13.97
N TYR A 95 -5.55 0.88 12.87
CA TYR A 95 -4.81 1.69 11.91
C TYR A 95 -5.76 2.31 10.90
N ARG A 96 -5.82 3.64 10.89
CA ARG A 96 -6.54 4.40 9.88
C ARG A 96 -5.53 5.01 8.92
N ILE A 97 -5.54 4.53 7.70
CA ILE A 97 -4.68 5.01 6.62
C ILE A 97 -5.42 6.17 5.95
N LEU A 98 -4.79 7.33 5.89
CA LEU A 98 -5.34 8.54 5.27
C LEU A 98 -4.79 8.72 3.86
N SER A 99 -3.53 8.35 3.63
CA SER A 99 -2.90 8.34 2.33
C SER A 99 -1.78 7.32 2.29
N LEU A 100 -1.52 6.77 1.11
CA LEU A 100 -0.38 5.91 0.83
C LEU A 100 0.05 6.12 -0.62
N VAL A 101 1.31 6.51 -0.80
CA VAL A 101 1.90 6.80 -2.11
C VAL A 101 3.22 6.06 -2.22
N VAL A 102 3.39 5.33 -3.31
CA VAL A 102 4.67 4.74 -3.70
C VAL A 102 5.27 5.56 -4.82
N THR A 103 6.55 5.87 -4.73
CA THR A 103 7.30 6.58 -5.76
C THR A 103 8.47 5.72 -6.21
N VAL A 104 8.67 5.61 -7.52
CA VAL A 104 9.82 4.93 -8.14
C VAL A 104 10.39 5.79 -9.26
N VAL A 105 11.65 5.58 -9.59
CA VAL A 105 12.34 6.34 -10.65
C VAL A 105 12.78 5.37 -11.75
N VAL A 106 12.50 5.74 -13.01
CA VAL A 106 12.83 4.94 -14.17
C VAL A 106 14.34 4.93 -14.39
N GLY A 107 14.90 3.74 -14.58
CA GLY A 107 16.34 3.48 -14.66
C GLY A 107 16.86 3.19 -16.07
N ASN A 108 16.08 3.40 -17.11
CA ASN A 108 16.53 3.29 -18.51
C ASN A 108 15.72 4.17 -19.45
N GLU A 109 16.38 4.61 -20.52
CA GLU A 109 15.84 5.53 -21.51
C GLU A 109 14.93 4.82 -22.52
N GLY A 110 13.72 5.33 -22.73
CA GLY A 110 12.88 4.99 -23.88
C GLY A 110 12.41 3.53 -23.97
N ALA A 111 12.44 2.77 -22.89
CA ALA A 111 12.14 1.34 -22.91
C ALA A 111 10.64 1.02 -23.03
N PHE A 112 9.76 1.96 -22.71
CA PHE A 112 8.31 1.79 -22.76
C PHE A 112 7.61 3.13 -22.97
N ARG A 113 6.29 3.06 -23.27
CA ARG A 113 5.46 4.25 -23.42
C ARG A 113 4.61 4.49 -22.20
N TYR A 114 4.43 5.76 -21.85
CA TYR A 114 3.61 6.20 -20.74
C TYR A 114 2.13 6.06 -21.07
N ASP A 115 1.43 5.39 -20.17
CA ASP A 115 -0.01 5.24 -20.17
C ASP A 115 -0.52 5.38 -18.72
N PRO A 116 -1.27 6.44 -18.41
CA PRO A 116 -1.84 6.67 -17.08
C PRO A 116 -3.26 6.09 -16.92
N THR A 117 -3.78 5.39 -17.92
CA THR A 117 -5.17 4.93 -17.96
C THR A 117 -5.29 3.44 -17.62
N PHE A 118 -6.48 3.00 -17.30
CA PHE A 118 -6.77 1.60 -17.00
C PHE A 118 -7.11 0.83 -18.26
N ASP A 119 -6.36 -0.21 -18.54
CA ASP A 119 -6.68 -1.17 -19.59
C ASP A 119 -7.53 -2.31 -19.06
N SER A 120 -8.78 -2.41 -19.52
CA SER A 120 -9.58 -3.58 -19.24
C SER A 120 -9.04 -4.82 -19.97
N LEU A 121 -9.30 -6.00 -19.43
CA LEU A 121 -8.95 -7.25 -20.12
C LEU A 121 -9.56 -7.31 -21.53
N ALA A 122 -10.80 -6.84 -21.70
CA ALA A 122 -11.48 -6.80 -23.00
C ALA A 122 -10.78 -5.83 -23.97
N THR A 123 -10.30 -4.68 -23.50
CA THR A 123 -9.52 -3.72 -24.28
C THR A 123 -8.20 -4.33 -24.72
N PHE A 124 -7.47 -4.91 -23.77
CA PHE A 124 -6.17 -5.54 -24.02
C PHE A 124 -6.28 -6.71 -25.02
N THR A 125 -7.22 -7.66 -24.82
CA THR A 125 -7.36 -8.83 -25.69
C THR A 125 -8.03 -8.53 -27.02
N GLY A 126 -8.89 -7.52 -27.07
CA GLY A 126 -9.62 -7.11 -28.28
C GLY A 126 -8.81 -6.21 -29.22
N GLY A 127 -7.66 -5.72 -28.80
CA GLY A 127 -6.88 -4.74 -29.56
C GLY A 127 -7.64 -3.43 -29.79
N ALA A 128 -8.64 -3.13 -28.94
CA ALA A 128 -9.51 -1.97 -29.04
C ALA A 128 -8.97 -0.75 -28.28
N ASP A 129 -7.80 -0.89 -27.72
CA ASP A 129 -7.08 0.17 -27.05
C ASP A 129 -6.68 1.24 -28.08
N SER A 130 -7.07 2.49 -27.81
CA SER A 130 -6.83 3.60 -28.71
C SER A 130 -5.58 4.40 -28.38
N ASP A 131 -4.99 4.17 -27.23
CA ASP A 131 -3.78 4.82 -26.77
C ASP A 131 -2.53 3.95 -26.95
N ALA A 132 -1.37 4.55 -26.75
CA ALA A 132 -0.10 3.88 -26.98
C ALA A 132 0.61 3.65 -25.66
N GLY A 133 0.72 2.42 -25.27
CA GLY A 133 1.38 2.04 -24.01
C GLY A 133 0.68 0.91 -23.32
N ARG A 134 0.98 0.77 -22.03
CA ARG A 134 0.25 -0.04 -21.05
C ARG A 134 0.49 0.55 -19.69
N PRO A 135 -0.51 0.58 -18.82
CA PRO A 135 -0.37 1.12 -17.49
C PRO A 135 0.67 0.34 -16.67
N ILE A 136 1.38 1.09 -15.86
CA ILE A 136 2.20 0.51 -14.79
C ILE A 136 1.33 0.50 -13.55
N GLU A 137 1.18 -0.67 -12.93
CA GLU A 137 0.17 -0.95 -11.93
C GLU A 137 0.79 -1.38 -10.61
N LEU A 138 0.18 -1.01 -9.50
CA LEU A 138 0.56 -1.38 -8.15
C LEU A 138 -0.47 -2.33 -7.54
N TYR A 139 0.02 -3.38 -6.89
CA TYR A 139 -0.76 -4.40 -6.18
C TYR A 139 -0.20 -4.68 -4.79
N GLY A 140 -0.94 -5.43 -3.98
CA GLY A 140 -0.40 -6.13 -2.83
C GLY A 140 0.44 -7.33 -3.22
N VAL A 141 0.88 -8.11 -2.24
CA VAL A 141 1.64 -9.35 -2.46
C VAL A 141 0.91 -10.54 -1.85
N GLY A 142 0.67 -11.56 -2.65
CA GLY A 142 0.25 -12.88 -2.22
C GLY A 142 1.43 -13.85 -2.18
N TYR A 143 1.29 -14.95 -1.44
CA TYR A 143 2.38 -15.91 -1.22
C TYR A 143 1.92 -17.33 -1.46
N ARG A 144 2.89 -18.20 -1.83
CA ARG A 144 2.73 -19.63 -2.03
C ARG A 144 3.84 -20.42 -1.34
N ALA A 145 3.75 -21.75 -1.38
CA ALA A 145 4.77 -22.67 -0.90
C ALA A 145 5.20 -22.45 0.58
N GLY A 146 4.27 -21.97 1.42
CA GLY A 146 4.53 -21.72 2.83
C GLY A 146 5.22 -20.39 3.14
N TRP A 147 5.49 -19.57 2.15
CA TRP A 147 5.97 -18.19 2.36
C TRP A 147 4.88 -17.30 2.93
N THR A 148 5.28 -16.30 3.70
CA THR A 148 4.41 -15.29 4.30
C THR A 148 5.08 -13.92 4.20
N ARG A 149 4.38 -12.86 4.60
CA ARG A 149 4.94 -11.52 4.70
C ARG A 149 6.17 -11.45 5.59
N GLU A 150 6.20 -12.24 6.67
CA GLU A 150 7.29 -12.26 7.64
C GLU A 150 8.51 -13.03 7.16
N THR A 151 8.31 -14.01 6.28
CA THR A 151 9.39 -14.93 5.85
C THR A 151 9.92 -14.63 4.47
N PHE A 152 9.14 -14.00 3.59
CA PHE A 152 9.58 -13.64 2.26
C PHE A 152 10.35 -12.32 2.27
N THR A 153 11.58 -12.33 1.73
CA THR A 153 12.50 -11.18 1.69
C THR A 153 13.10 -11.03 0.30
N GLU A 154 13.92 -10.02 0.09
CA GLU A 154 14.68 -9.87 -1.16
C GLU A 154 15.61 -11.06 -1.46
N ASP A 155 16.06 -11.80 -0.44
CA ASP A 155 16.92 -12.97 -0.59
C ASP A 155 16.14 -14.28 -0.78
N SER A 156 14.81 -14.26 -0.70
CA SER A 156 13.97 -15.46 -0.91
C SER A 156 13.96 -15.88 -2.37
N PRO A 157 13.88 -17.19 -2.70
CA PRO A 157 13.86 -17.65 -4.08
C PRO A 157 12.58 -17.16 -4.80
N PHE A 158 12.70 -16.89 -6.11
CA PHE A 158 11.57 -16.46 -6.93
C PHE A 158 10.48 -17.52 -7.01
N GLN A 159 10.90 -18.77 -7.04
CA GLN A 159 10.05 -19.93 -7.23
C GLN A 159 10.55 -21.12 -6.46
N THR A 160 9.66 -22.05 -6.18
CA THR A 160 10.04 -23.38 -5.67
C THR A 160 10.36 -24.27 -6.86
N LEU A 161 11.62 -24.61 -7.04
CA LEU A 161 12.05 -25.47 -8.14
C LEU A 161 11.54 -26.90 -7.93
N SER A 162 11.04 -27.52 -8.99
CA SER A 162 10.80 -28.96 -9.01
C SER A 162 12.12 -29.75 -8.98
N ALA A 163 12.09 -30.99 -8.52
CA ALA A 163 13.24 -31.89 -8.56
C ALA A 163 13.74 -32.03 -10.02
N GLY A 164 14.87 -31.38 -10.34
CA GLY A 164 15.42 -31.32 -11.69
C GLY A 164 15.79 -29.92 -12.16
N GLY A 165 15.55 -28.89 -11.36
CA GLY A 165 16.06 -27.53 -11.59
C GLY A 165 15.32 -26.71 -12.62
N GLN A 166 14.18 -27.14 -13.16
CA GLN A 166 13.36 -26.37 -14.08
C GLN A 166 11.98 -26.13 -13.51
N ASN A 167 11.53 -24.88 -13.46
CA ASN A 167 10.15 -24.54 -13.20
C ASN A 167 9.43 -24.15 -14.49
N LEU A 168 8.72 -25.09 -15.06
CA LEU A 168 7.90 -24.89 -16.24
C LEU A 168 6.48 -24.44 -15.90
N THR A 169 6.16 -24.23 -14.60
CA THR A 169 4.79 -23.98 -14.15
C THR A 169 4.48 -22.51 -13.92
N ARG A 170 5.43 -21.61 -14.13
CA ARG A 170 5.25 -20.17 -13.88
C ARG A 170 4.76 -19.78 -12.46
N VAL A 171 4.93 -20.69 -11.50
CA VAL A 171 4.46 -20.49 -10.13
C VAL A 171 5.49 -19.71 -9.34
N ARG A 172 5.15 -18.48 -9.00
CA ARG A 172 5.95 -17.60 -8.15
C ARG A 172 5.68 -17.87 -6.68
N ASN A 173 6.69 -17.75 -5.84
CA ASN A 173 6.54 -17.81 -4.38
C ASN A 173 5.86 -16.56 -3.82
N ALA A 174 6.09 -15.41 -4.44
CA ALA A 174 5.37 -14.16 -4.20
C ALA A 174 4.85 -13.61 -5.53
N TYR A 175 3.65 -13.07 -5.55
CA TYR A 175 2.96 -12.65 -6.77
C TYR A 175 2.12 -11.38 -6.52
N ALA A 176 1.82 -10.64 -7.58
CA ALA A 176 0.89 -9.51 -7.52
C ALA A 176 -0.52 -10.01 -7.15
N LEU A 177 -1.05 -9.44 -6.05
CA LEU A 177 -2.30 -9.87 -5.41
C LEU A 177 -3.44 -8.92 -5.77
N ASP A 178 -4.50 -9.47 -6.32
CA ASP A 178 -5.84 -8.88 -6.38
C ASP A 178 -6.84 -9.71 -5.57
N PHE A 179 -8.05 -9.20 -5.38
CA PHE A 179 -9.12 -9.89 -4.67
C PHE A 179 -10.29 -10.19 -5.60
N ALA A 180 -10.67 -11.46 -5.67
CA ALA A 180 -11.89 -11.87 -6.34
C ALA A 180 -13.15 -11.31 -5.66
N PRO A 181 -14.32 -11.30 -6.33
CA PRO A 181 -15.57 -10.79 -5.74
C PRO A 181 -15.96 -11.45 -4.42
N ASP A 182 -15.63 -12.73 -4.22
CA ASP A 182 -15.88 -13.47 -2.97
C ASP A 182 -14.90 -13.14 -1.84
N GLY A 183 -13.86 -12.34 -2.13
CA GLY A 183 -12.84 -11.92 -1.17
C GLY A 183 -11.58 -12.78 -1.14
N SER A 184 -11.54 -13.88 -1.88
CA SER A 184 -10.34 -14.67 -2.00
C SER A 184 -9.25 -13.90 -2.75
N GLY A 185 -8.00 -14.07 -2.31
CA GLY A 185 -6.84 -13.55 -3.03
C GLY A 185 -6.60 -14.35 -4.31
N ARG A 186 -6.26 -13.66 -5.40
CA ARG A 186 -5.89 -14.27 -6.67
C ARG A 186 -4.61 -13.68 -7.23
N ASP A 187 -3.89 -14.48 -7.97
CA ASP A 187 -2.65 -14.11 -8.63
C ASP A 187 -2.97 -13.37 -9.94
N VAL A 188 -2.54 -12.12 -10.03
CA VAL A 188 -2.71 -11.28 -11.23
C VAL A 188 -1.69 -11.64 -12.32
N SER A 189 -0.66 -12.39 -11.99
CA SER A 189 0.47 -12.66 -12.91
C SER A 189 0.04 -13.26 -14.24
N ASN A 190 -1.04 -14.03 -14.26
CA ASN A 190 -1.57 -14.69 -15.45
C ASN A 190 -3.04 -14.30 -15.70
N ASN A 191 -3.44 -13.08 -15.41
CA ASN A 191 -4.84 -12.68 -15.49
C ASN A 191 -5.42 -12.72 -16.92
N VAL A 192 -4.58 -12.57 -17.93
CA VAL A 192 -5.01 -12.67 -19.34
C VAL A 192 -5.32 -14.13 -19.69
N GLU A 193 -4.42 -15.05 -19.38
CA GLU A 193 -4.62 -16.48 -19.63
C GLU A 193 -5.77 -17.06 -18.78
N ASP A 194 -5.84 -16.66 -17.50
CA ASP A 194 -6.88 -17.08 -16.57
C ASP A 194 -8.22 -16.35 -16.78
N VAL A 195 -8.25 -15.39 -17.69
CA VAL A 195 -9.43 -14.64 -18.16
C VAL A 195 -10.21 -14.00 -17.01
N PHE A 196 -9.54 -13.09 -16.29
CA PHE A 196 -10.21 -12.25 -15.30
C PHE A 196 -9.71 -10.81 -15.31
N GLU A 197 -10.59 -9.87 -14.96
CA GLU A 197 -10.24 -8.48 -14.79
C GLU A 197 -9.36 -8.31 -13.55
N ALA A 198 -8.18 -7.71 -13.72
CA ALA A 198 -7.31 -7.33 -12.63
C ALA A 198 -7.67 -5.92 -12.14
N ASN A 199 -7.72 -5.73 -10.83
CA ASN A 199 -8.03 -4.43 -10.23
C ASN A 199 -6.81 -3.89 -9.50
N PRO A 200 -5.98 -3.06 -10.17
CA PRO A 200 -4.81 -2.47 -9.53
C PRO A 200 -5.22 -1.54 -8.39
N TRP A 201 -4.39 -1.49 -7.36
CA TRP A 201 -4.59 -0.58 -6.23
C TRP A 201 -4.21 0.86 -6.57
N ALA A 202 -3.36 1.02 -7.57
CA ALA A 202 -3.03 2.29 -8.20
C ALA A 202 -2.47 2.05 -9.61
N ILE A 203 -2.69 3.03 -10.48
CA ILE A 203 -1.99 3.17 -11.75
C ILE A 203 -1.00 4.33 -11.60
N ALA A 204 0.18 4.20 -12.18
CA ALA A 204 1.22 5.20 -12.07
C ALA A 204 0.86 6.47 -12.83
N ASP A 205 0.99 7.62 -12.17
CA ASP A 205 1.13 8.91 -12.83
C ASP A 205 2.63 9.29 -12.96
N SER A 206 2.96 10.18 -13.89
CA SER A 206 4.32 10.68 -14.07
C SER A 206 4.37 12.20 -13.95
N PRO A 207 4.39 12.73 -12.70
CA PRO A 207 4.26 14.17 -12.44
C PRO A 207 5.57 14.94 -12.66
N GLY A 208 6.71 14.26 -12.86
CA GLY A 208 8.00 14.93 -12.98
C GLY A 208 9.16 13.98 -13.21
N PHE A 209 10.36 14.50 -13.03
CA PHE A 209 11.60 13.73 -13.16
C PHE A 209 12.65 14.20 -12.13
N MET A 210 13.67 13.39 -11.91
CA MET A 210 14.85 13.76 -11.14
C MET A 210 15.89 14.36 -12.09
N ASP A 211 16.34 15.58 -11.80
CA ASP A 211 17.43 16.21 -12.55
C ASP A 211 18.81 15.63 -12.16
N PHE A 212 19.85 15.97 -12.91
CA PHE A 212 21.22 15.52 -12.66
C PHE A 212 21.82 16.00 -11.33
N SER A 213 21.12 16.89 -10.61
CA SER A 213 21.51 17.35 -9.28
C SER A 213 20.70 16.68 -8.17
N GLY A 214 19.79 15.76 -8.52
CA GLY A 214 18.91 15.09 -7.57
C GLY A 214 17.72 15.90 -7.10
N ASN A 215 17.36 16.96 -7.82
CA ASN A 215 16.16 17.72 -7.52
C ASN A 215 14.98 17.18 -8.33
N TYR A 216 13.83 17.11 -7.67
CA TYR A 216 12.58 16.83 -8.36
C TYR A 216 12.13 18.05 -9.18
N VAL A 217 11.87 17.82 -10.46
CA VAL A 217 11.35 18.83 -11.39
C VAL A 217 9.96 18.42 -11.85
N SER A 218 8.95 19.23 -11.55
CA SER A 218 7.58 19.00 -12.01
C SER A 218 7.49 19.21 -13.52
N SER A 219 7.05 18.20 -14.22
CA SER A 219 6.87 18.19 -15.68
C SER A 219 5.97 17.04 -16.08
N ALA A 220 4.78 17.30 -16.55
CA ALA A 220 3.89 16.24 -17.06
C ALA A 220 4.53 15.52 -18.25
N LEU A 221 4.29 14.22 -18.35
CA LEU A 221 4.60 13.43 -19.53
C LEU A 221 3.31 13.24 -20.33
N GLU A 222 3.35 13.41 -21.63
CA GLU A 222 2.20 13.15 -22.50
C GLU A 222 2.00 11.64 -22.65
N GLU A 223 0.74 11.21 -22.61
CA GLU A 223 0.35 9.84 -22.89
C GLU A 223 0.88 9.36 -24.24
N GLY A 224 1.30 8.11 -24.31
CA GLY A 224 1.92 7.51 -25.51
C GLY A 224 3.38 7.92 -25.75
N SER A 225 3.94 8.86 -24.98
CA SER A 225 5.35 9.24 -25.11
C SER A 225 6.28 8.14 -24.60
N LEU A 226 7.44 7.98 -25.25
CA LEU A 226 8.52 7.17 -24.70
C LEU A 226 8.98 7.77 -23.35
N VAL A 227 9.15 6.91 -22.37
CA VAL A 227 9.52 7.32 -21.01
C VAL A 227 11.01 7.51 -20.89
N PRO A 228 11.52 8.72 -20.58
CA PRO A 228 12.93 8.97 -20.37
C PRO A 228 13.44 8.36 -19.05
N GLU A 229 14.73 8.04 -19.00
CA GLU A 229 15.43 7.75 -17.75
C GLU A 229 15.28 8.92 -16.76
N GLY A 230 15.21 8.62 -15.47
CA GLY A 230 15.04 9.62 -14.41
C GLY A 230 13.59 10.08 -14.21
N ARG A 231 12.63 9.63 -15.02
CA ARG A 231 11.20 9.92 -14.80
C ARG A 231 10.73 9.33 -13.47
N VAL A 232 9.96 10.14 -12.75
CA VAL A 232 9.34 9.73 -11.49
C VAL A 232 7.95 9.19 -11.79
N PHE A 233 7.71 7.96 -11.37
CA PHE A 233 6.38 7.35 -11.33
C PHE A 233 5.85 7.34 -9.91
N ARG A 234 4.58 7.72 -9.77
CA ARG A 234 3.90 7.85 -8.49
C ARG A 234 2.60 7.06 -8.50
N PHE A 235 2.42 6.22 -7.49
CA PHE A 235 1.25 5.37 -7.29
C PHE A 235 0.48 5.86 -6.07
N GLN A 236 -0.62 6.55 -6.28
CA GLN A 236 -1.54 6.93 -5.21
C GLN A 236 -2.53 5.79 -4.98
N VAL A 237 -2.42 5.07 -3.86
CA VAL A 237 -3.28 3.93 -3.57
C VAL A 237 -4.73 4.38 -3.38
N ASP A 238 -5.66 3.69 -4.05
CA ASP A 238 -7.10 3.86 -3.85
C ASP A 238 -7.53 3.23 -2.52
N LEU A 239 -7.87 4.08 -1.57
CA LEU A 239 -8.35 3.68 -0.25
C LEU A 239 -9.89 3.57 -0.18
N SER A 240 -10.59 3.50 -1.29
CA SER A 240 -12.03 3.22 -1.34
C SER A 240 -12.34 1.72 -1.22
N ASN A 241 -11.39 0.84 -1.58
CA ASN A 241 -11.54 -0.60 -1.52
C ASN A 241 -11.26 -1.15 -0.12
N GLU A 242 -12.28 -1.69 0.55
CA GLU A 242 -12.17 -2.22 1.90
C GLU A 242 -11.15 -3.36 2.05
N ARG A 243 -10.91 -4.16 1.01
CA ARG A 243 -9.95 -5.27 1.04
C ARG A 243 -8.51 -4.78 0.95
N THR A 244 -8.28 -3.77 0.11
CA THR A 244 -7.00 -3.06 0.08
C THR A 244 -6.69 -2.43 1.44
N ILE A 245 -7.67 -1.76 2.05
CA ILE A 245 -7.53 -1.21 3.40
C ILE A 245 -7.21 -2.31 4.41
N ALA A 246 -7.93 -3.44 4.40
CA ALA A 246 -7.70 -4.55 5.32
C ALA A 246 -6.29 -5.13 5.18
N TYR A 247 -5.81 -5.32 3.94
CA TYR A 247 -4.45 -5.77 3.69
C TYR A 247 -3.39 -4.79 4.25
N LEU A 248 -3.59 -3.49 4.04
CA LEU A 248 -2.69 -2.45 4.54
C LEU A 248 -2.72 -2.39 6.08
N GLN A 249 -3.88 -2.55 6.68
CA GLN A 249 -4.04 -2.61 8.14
C GLN A 249 -3.32 -3.82 8.75
N ASP A 250 -3.43 -4.99 8.13
CA ASP A 250 -2.72 -6.20 8.53
C ASP A 250 -1.20 -6.04 8.34
N ALA A 251 -0.77 -5.33 7.31
CA ALA A 251 0.62 -5.00 7.07
C ALA A 251 1.19 -4.10 8.18
N LEU A 252 0.47 -3.04 8.57
CA LEU A 252 0.85 -2.16 9.67
C LEU A 252 0.85 -2.90 11.01
N GLN A 253 -0.13 -3.80 11.23
CA GLN A 253 -0.18 -4.67 12.40
C GLN A 253 1.05 -5.57 12.51
N ALA A 254 1.54 -6.09 11.38
CA ALA A 254 2.73 -6.92 11.29
C ALA A 254 4.05 -6.12 11.33
N GLY A 255 4.00 -4.79 11.13
CA GLY A 255 5.20 -3.94 11.03
C GLY A 255 5.90 -4.02 9.68
N ARG A 256 5.27 -4.62 8.66
CA ARG A 256 5.87 -4.86 7.35
C ARG A 256 4.85 -4.80 6.23
N LEU A 257 5.14 -4.03 5.19
CA LEU A 257 4.29 -3.87 4.01
C LEU A 257 5.01 -4.36 2.76
N HIS A 258 4.40 -5.31 2.05
CA HIS A 258 4.87 -5.76 0.75
C HIS A 258 3.93 -5.28 -0.35
N LEU A 259 4.53 -4.75 -1.42
CA LEU A 259 3.83 -4.27 -2.61
C LEU A 259 4.51 -4.83 -3.87
N MET A 260 3.77 -4.88 -4.96
CA MET A 260 4.25 -5.40 -6.24
C MET A 260 3.87 -4.45 -7.37
N ILE A 261 4.84 -4.04 -8.15
CA ILE A 261 4.62 -3.30 -9.40
C ILE A 261 4.61 -4.29 -10.55
N SER A 262 3.65 -4.16 -11.45
CA SER A 262 3.46 -5.01 -12.61
C SER A 262 2.89 -4.23 -13.79
N SER A 263 2.96 -4.79 -14.99
CA SER A 263 2.36 -4.23 -16.20
C SER A 263 2.14 -5.32 -17.24
N LEU A 264 1.19 -5.11 -18.15
CA LEU A 264 1.02 -5.89 -19.38
C LEU A 264 1.85 -5.33 -20.56
N TYR A 265 2.75 -4.39 -20.30
CA TYR A 265 3.62 -3.87 -21.36
C TYR A 265 4.47 -5.01 -21.93
N GLY A 266 4.36 -5.24 -23.26
CA GLY A 266 5.10 -6.28 -23.94
C GLY A 266 6.60 -5.96 -24.02
N THR A 267 7.42 -6.82 -23.43
CA THR A 267 8.88 -6.74 -23.55
C THR A 267 9.40 -7.95 -24.30
N SER A 268 10.50 -7.79 -25.04
CA SER A 268 11.16 -8.90 -25.73
C SER A 268 12.37 -9.36 -24.94
N GLN A 269 12.55 -10.66 -24.76
CA GLN A 269 13.76 -11.22 -24.15
C GLN A 269 15.04 -10.89 -24.93
N GLU A 270 14.92 -10.66 -26.22
CA GLU A 270 16.04 -10.40 -27.10
C GLU A 270 16.39 -8.90 -27.19
N SER A 271 15.47 -8.02 -26.74
CA SER A 271 15.71 -6.59 -26.77
C SER A 271 16.32 -6.12 -25.46
N GLN A 272 17.19 -5.12 -25.54
CA GLN A 272 17.73 -4.41 -24.36
C GLN A 272 16.67 -3.50 -23.71
N ASP A 273 15.47 -3.44 -24.26
CA ASP A 273 14.42 -2.48 -23.94
C ASP A 273 13.44 -3.02 -22.89
N ILE A 274 13.95 -3.64 -21.84
CA ILE A 274 13.17 -4.06 -20.69
C ILE A 274 12.98 -2.85 -19.77
N PRO A 275 11.74 -2.45 -19.44
CA PRO A 275 11.50 -1.38 -18.49
C PRO A 275 12.15 -1.68 -17.14
N LYS A 276 12.78 -0.66 -16.54
CA LYS A 276 13.50 -0.80 -15.27
C LYS A 276 13.23 0.37 -14.36
N PHE A 277 13.20 0.09 -13.06
CA PHE A 277 13.26 1.10 -12.01
C PHE A 277 14.55 0.98 -11.23
N TYR A 278 15.06 2.09 -10.71
CA TYR A 278 16.17 2.05 -9.77
C TYR A 278 15.77 1.32 -8.50
N THR A 279 16.67 0.45 -8.02
CA THR A 279 16.50 -0.26 -6.74
C THR A 279 17.12 0.52 -5.59
N LYS A 280 16.82 0.12 -4.34
CA LYS A 280 17.40 0.74 -3.14
C LYS A 280 18.93 0.65 -3.08
N ASP A 281 19.51 -0.36 -3.72
CA ASP A 281 20.95 -0.63 -3.70
C ASP A 281 21.69 -0.01 -4.88
N PHE A 282 20.99 0.70 -5.76
CA PHE A 282 21.63 1.42 -6.85
C PHE A 282 22.60 2.46 -6.31
N LYS A 283 23.82 2.40 -6.77
CA LYS A 283 24.89 3.34 -6.41
C LYS A 283 25.72 3.64 -7.62
N ASP A 284 25.77 4.90 -7.99
CA ASP A 284 26.68 5.45 -8.98
C ASP A 284 27.44 6.62 -8.35
N PRO A 285 28.78 6.63 -8.35
CA PRO A 285 29.55 7.76 -7.84
C PRO A 285 29.24 9.10 -8.49
N ALA A 286 28.73 9.09 -9.73
CA ALA A 286 28.26 10.29 -10.43
C ALA A 286 26.86 10.76 -9.99
N ILE A 287 26.12 9.92 -9.28
CA ILE A 287 24.75 10.18 -8.83
C ILE A 287 24.71 10.09 -7.30
N PRO A 288 25.06 11.16 -6.58
CA PRO A 288 25.21 11.13 -5.11
C PRO A 288 23.90 11.17 -4.33
N TYR A 289 22.76 11.02 -4.97
CA TYR A 289 21.42 11.06 -4.37
C TYR A 289 20.69 9.74 -4.57
N TYR A 290 19.66 9.54 -3.74
CA TYR A 290 18.87 8.32 -3.75
C TYR A 290 17.83 8.33 -4.87
N LEU A 291 17.80 7.27 -5.69
CA LEU A 291 16.84 7.06 -6.78
C LEU A 291 15.94 5.83 -6.57
N GLY A 292 16.15 5.07 -5.50
CA GLY A 292 15.37 3.88 -5.21
C GLY A 292 13.91 4.20 -4.83
N PRO A 293 13.09 3.16 -4.65
CA PRO A 293 11.69 3.32 -4.28
C PRO A 293 11.51 4.05 -2.95
N GLN A 294 10.40 4.77 -2.83
CA GLN A 294 9.99 5.44 -1.60
C GLN A 294 8.51 5.18 -1.32
N LEU A 295 8.16 5.03 -0.06
CA LEU A 295 6.79 4.97 0.43
C LEU A 295 6.52 6.19 1.29
N GLU A 296 5.53 6.98 0.91
CA GLU A 296 5.00 8.09 1.70
C GLU A 296 3.61 7.71 2.20
N ALA A 297 3.39 7.76 3.52
CA ALA A 297 2.09 7.43 4.07
C ALA A 297 1.71 8.30 5.25
N GLU A 298 0.41 8.53 5.37
CA GLU A 298 -0.20 9.15 6.54
C GLU A 298 -1.10 8.13 7.23
N VAL A 299 -0.76 7.79 8.48
CA VAL A 299 -1.47 6.80 9.28
C VAL A 299 -1.81 7.40 10.65
N LEU A 300 -3.05 7.23 11.08
CA LEU A 300 -3.49 7.49 12.45
C LEU A 300 -3.67 6.16 13.17
N LEU A 301 -3.18 6.08 14.40
CA LEU A 301 -3.49 4.97 15.30
C LEU A 301 -4.70 5.37 16.14
N MET A 302 -5.82 4.69 15.91
CA MET A 302 -7.07 4.91 16.63
C MET A 302 -6.98 4.26 18.02
N PRO A 303 -7.36 4.97 19.08
CA PRO A 303 -7.27 4.42 20.43
C PRO A 303 -8.33 3.35 20.68
N SER A 304 -7.96 2.29 21.37
CA SER A 304 -8.93 1.39 22.00
C SER A 304 -9.53 2.08 23.22
N THR A 305 -10.81 2.40 23.16
CA THR A 305 -11.49 3.16 24.21
C THR A 305 -12.28 2.24 25.13
N VAL A 306 -12.06 2.39 26.43
CA VAL A 306 -12.81 1.69 27.48
C VAL A 306 -13.74 2.68 28.18
N VAL A 307 -15.01 2.33 28.30
CA VAL A 307 -16.01 3.09 29.07
C VAL A 307 -16.45 2.27 30.27
N THR A 308 -16.26 2.83 31.44
CA THR A 308 -16.60 2.17 32.72
C THR A 308 -17.64 2.98 33.47
N PRO A 309 -18.74 2.38 33.96
CA PRO A 309 -19.71 3.07 34.82
C PRO A 309 -19.05 3.57 36.11
N THR A 310 -19.47 4.78 36.54
CA THR A 310 -19.09 5.39 37.81
C THR A 310 -20.33 5.82 38.57
N THR A 311 -20.17 6.38 39.77
CA THR A 311 -21.31 6.94 40.51
C THR A 311 -21.80 8.21 39.80
N GLY A 312 -22.95 8.11 39.14
CA GLY A 312 -23.59 9.24 38.43
C GLY A 312 -23.11 9.49 37.02
N GLY A 313 -22.29 8.60 36.40
CA GLY A 313 -21.80 8.82 35.03
C GLY A 313 -20.91 7.70 34.53
N PHE A 314 -19.94 8.07 33.69
CA PHE A 314 -19.01 7.15 33.06
C PHE A 314 -17.58 7.68 33.10
N ARG A 315 -16.62 6.76 33.19
CA ARG A 315 -15.19 7.03 32.94
C ARG A 315 -14.83 6.55 31.55
N ILE A 316 -14.28 7.43 30.72
CA ILE A 316 -13.75 7.15 29.43
C ILE A 316 -12.23 7.10 29.57
N ALA A 317 -11.60 5.98 29.19
CA ALA A 317 -10.16 5.80 29.23
C ALA A 317 -9.65 5.22 27.90
N PHE A 318 -8.52 5.72 27.41
CA PHE A 318 -7.87 5.22 26.20
C PHE A 318 -6.39 5.56 26.21
N ASP A 319 -5.59 4.71 25.55
CA ASP A 319 -4.17 4.96 25.38
C ASP A 319 -3.93 5.96 24.23
N THR A 320 -2.96 6.84 24.43
CA THR A 320 -2.63 7.90 23.48
C THR A 320 -1.28 7.63 22.83
N VAL A 321 -1.10 8.17 21.63
CA VAL A 321 0.17 8.14 20.88
C VAL A 321 0.75 9.55 20.87
N ALA A 322 2.05 9.68 21.11
CA ALA A 322 2.74 10.96 21.01
C ALA A 322 2.66 11.49 19.57
N GLY A 323 2.43 12.80 19.40
CA GLY A 323 2.26 13.41 18.08
C GLY A 323 0.85 13.31 17.50
N GLN A 324 -0.11 12.75 18.24
CA GLN A 324 -1.54 12.81 17.93
C GLN A 324 -2.27 13.67 18.94
N THR A 325 -3.39 14.25 18.52
CA THR A 325 -4.28 15.07 19.35
C THR A 325 -5.64 14.41 19.44
N TYR A 326 -6.24 14.44 20.63
CA TYR A 326 -7.46 13.71 20.96
C TYR A 326 -8.51 14.67 21.51
N GLN A 327 -9.79 14.45 21.14
CA GLN A 327 -10.95 15.07 21.74
C GLN A 327 -12.01 14.02 22.00
N ILE A 328 -12.56 14.01 23.23
CA ILE A 328 -13.70 13.17 23.55
C ILE A 328 -14.95 13.95 23.15
N GLU A 329 -15.83 13.28 22.42
CA GLU A 329 -17.13 13.82 22.02
C GLU A 329 -18.25 12.89 22.47
N TYR A 330 -19.42 13.45 22.71
CA TYR A 330 -20.60 12.69 23.12
C TYR A 330 -21.86 13.10 22.35
N ARG A 331 -22.85 12.23 22.39
CA ARG A 331 -24.24 12.52 22.05
C ARG A 331 -25.19 11.64 22.85
N ASP A 332 -26.38 12.13 23.10
CA ASP A 332 -27.38 11.44 23.97
C ASP A 332 -28.36 10.58 23.15
N SER A 333 -28.25 10.54 21.80
CA SER A 333 -29.05 9.70 20.92
C SER A 333 -28.18 9.03 19.85
N PHE A 334 -28.46 7.76 19.54
CA PHE A 334 -27.73 7.05 18.48
C PHE A 334 -28.16 7.48 17.07
N HIS A 335 -29.43 7.85 16.89
CA HIS A 335 -30.02 8.10 15.58
C HIS A 335 -30.15 9.57 15.23
N SER A 336 -29.93 10.49 16.14
CA SER A 336 -30.14 11.92 15.93
C SER A 336 -29.24 12.78 16.79
N GLY A 337 -28.97 13.98 16.35
CA GLY A 337 -28.17 14.99 17.05
C GLY A 337 -26.68 15.00 16.64
N ASP A 338 -26.08 16.16 16.83
CA ASP A 338 -24.68 16.38 16.57
C ASP A 338 -23.79 15.79 17.69
N TRP A 339 -22.53 15.56 17.37
CA TRP A 339 -21.52 15.24 18.36
C TRP A 339 -21.07 16.52 19.04
N HIS A 340 -21.06 16.53 20.36
CA HIS A 340 -20.64 17.66 21.17
C HIS A 340 -19.31 17.34 21.84
N PRO A 341 -18.38 18.30 21.90
CA PRO A 341 -17.14 18.10 22.64
C PRO A 341 -17.44 17.94 24.12
N LEU A 342 -16.86 16.91 24.72
CA LEU A 342 -16.92 16.68 26.17
C LEU A 342 -15.79 17.41 26.89
N ASP A 343 -14.63 17.52 26.21
CA ASP A 343 -13.47 18.23 26.70
C ASP A 343 -12.73 18.97 25.56
N ASN A 344 -11.67 19.68 25.91
CA ASN A 344 -10.80 20.31 24.94
C ASN A 344 -9.86 19.28 24.30
N TYR A 345 -9.32 19.62 23.10
CA TYR A 345 -8.27 18.85 22.49
C TYR A 345 -7.07 18.68 23.43
N ARG A 346 -6.56 17.45 23.53
CA ARG A 346 -5.40 17.08 24.36
C ARG A 346 -4.36 16.37 23.51
N GLN A 347 -3.11 16.76 23.69
CA GLN A 347 -1.99 16.05 23.05
C GLN A 347 -1.75 14.70 23.70
N GLY A 348 -1.50 13.69 22.86
CA GLY A 348 -1.07 12.38 23.30
C GLY A 348 0.36 12.41 23.81
N THR A 349 0.59 11.74 24.94
CA THR A 349 1.89 11.63 25.61
C THR A 349 2.49 10.23 25.50
N GLY A 350 1.79 9.27 24.90
CA GLY A 350 2.12 7.84 24.94
C GLY A 350 1.59 7.12 26.19
N GLY A 351 0.86 7.83 27.04
CA GLY A 351 0.19 7.24 28.23
C GLY A 351 -1.33 7.22 28.09
N THR A 352 -2.01 6.68 29.11
CA THR A 352 -3.47 6.60 29.16
C THR A 352 -4.07 7.95 29.52
N LEU A 353 -5.04 8.39 28.72
CA LEU A 353 -5.89 9.54 28.99
C LEU A 353 -7.21 9.06 29.62
N MET A 354 -7.63 9.74 30.69
CA MET A 354 -8.89 9.45 31.37
C MET A 354 -9.73 10.72 31.50
N HIS A 355 -11.05 10.55 31.35
CA HIS A 355 -12.03 11.60 31.56
C HIS A 355 -13.28 11.02 32.26
N ASP A 356 -13.74 11.67 33.31
CA ASP A 356 -14.97 11.31 34.01
C ASP A 356 -16.11 12.25 33.55
N ASP A 357 -17.14 11.66 32.96
CA ASP A 357 -18.34 12.37 32.53
C ASP A 357 -19.48 12.09 33.53
N LEU A 358 -19.98 13.15 34.17
CA LEU A 358 -21.16 13.08 35.04
C LEU A 358 -22.42 13.36 34.21
N LEU A 359 -23.33 12.41 34.17
CA LEU A 359 -24.56 12.55 33.39
C LEU A 359 -25.49 13.60 34.05
N PRO A 360 -26.07 14.52 33.27
CA PRO A 360 -27.12 15.41 33.73
C PRO A 360 -28.37 14.62 34.20
N ASP A 361 -29.14 15.23 35.08
CA ASP A 361 -30.42 14.65 35.52
C ASP A 361 -31.34 14.37 34.32
N GLY A 362 -31.87 13.16 34.27
CA GLY A 362 -32.77 12.71 33.21
C GLY A 362 -32.09 12.09 32.00
N VAL A 363 -30.77 12.17 31.87
CA VAL A 363 -30.02 11.46 30.84
C VAL A 363 -29.72 10.05 31.30
N SER A 364 -30.25 9.05 30.58
CA SER A 364 -30.06 7.63 30.92
C SER A 364 -29.09 6.92 29.96
N THR A 365 -28.79 7.53 28.84
CA THR A 365 -27.94 6.94 27.78
C THR A 365 -27.06 8.03 27.15
N ARG A 366 -25.79 7.72 26.97
CA ARG A 366 -24.85 8.59 26.28
C ARG A 366 -23.88 7.76 25.46
N PHE A 367 -23.59 8.22 24.26
CA PHE A 367 -22.63 7.62 23.33
C PHE A 367 -21.37 8.48 23.28
N TYR A 368 -20.22 7.84 23.22
CA TYR A 368 -18.93 8.51 23.19
C TYR A 368 -18.15 8.12 21.94
N ARG A 369 -17.37 9.06 21.45
CA ARG A 369 -16.31 8.79 20.47
C ARG A 369 -15.05 9.58 20.83
N VAL A 370 -13.90 9.11 20.34
CA VAL A 370 -12.64 9.83 20.42
C VAL A 370 -12.28 10.30 19.02
N ALA A 371 -12.26 11.60 18.82
CA ALA A 371 -11.73 12.21 17.61
C ALA A 371 -10.21 12.30 17.71
N VAL A 372 -9.50 11.89 16.64
CA VAL A 372 -8.04 11.84 16.57
C VAL A 372 -7.55 12.63 15.36
N SER A 373 -6.50 13.42 15.55
CA SER A 373 -5.80 14.11 14.48
C SER A 373 -4.29 14.07 14.71
N LYS A 374 -3.49 14.19 13.66
CA LYS A 374 -2.06 14.47 13.86
C LYS A 374 -1.88 15.91 14.34
N THR A 375 -0.98 16.09 15.29
CA THR A 375 -0.56 17.43 15.69
C THR A 375 0.29 17.98 14.54
N SER A 376 -0.14 19.10 13.93
CA SER A 376 0.79 19.88 13.09
C SER A 376 1.96 20.33 13.96
N GLN A 377 3.16 19.87 13.67
CA GLN A 377 4.34 20.49 14.29
C GLN A 377 4.39 21.95 13.84
N PRO A 378 4.66 22.90 14.76
CA PRO A 378 4.75 24.30 14.43
C PRO A 378 5.91 24.61 13.48
#